data_49e7bf28afdfb3b18a5ee7b0279346e3
#
_entry.id   49e7bf28afdfb3b18a5ee7b0279346e3
#
_cell.length_a   1.000
_cell.length_b   1.000
_cell.length_c   1.000
_cell.angle_alpha   90.00
_cell.angle_beta   90.00
_cell.angle_gamma   90.00
#
_symmetry.space_group_name_H-M   'P 1'
#
loop_
_entity.id
_entity.type
_entity.pdbx_description
1 polymer ?
#
loop_
_entity_poly.entity_id
_entity_poly.type
_entity_poly.pdbx_seq_one_letter_code
_entity_poly.pdbx_strand_id
1 'polypeptide(L)'
;MWLRFIVLFFCCIVYSQNEKDKLVYEIISDISEDRLRDDIQTLVNFGTRHTLSDTVSETRGIGAARRWIKKEFEQISDDCYGCLEVFYQNNYFKKKLKEY
;
A
#
# COMPACT_ATOMS: atom_id res chain seq x y z
N MET A 1 -16.89 -10.25 47.80
CA MET A 1 -17.64 -10.20 46.54
C MET A 1 -16.96 -9.28 45.51
N TRP A 2 -16.52 -8.13 45.85
CA TRP A 2 -15.89 -7.13 44.97
C TRP A 2 -14.57 -7.61 44.33
N LEU A 3 -13.74 -8.29 45.06
CA LEU A 3 -12.46 -8.85 44.58
C LEU A 3 -12.66 -9.85 43.42
N ARG A 4 -13.74 -10.65 43.44
CA ARG A 4 -14.07 -11.58 42.34
C ARG A 4 -14.43 -10.86 41.03
N PHE A 5 -15.12 -9.73 41.11
CA PHE A 5 -15.46 -8.92 39.91
C PHE A 5 -14.23 -8.22 39.35
N ILE A 6 -13.29 -7.77 40.19
CA ILE A 6 -12.03 -7.17 39.72
C ILE A 6 -11.17 -8.19 38.99
N VAL A 7 -11.07 -9.43 39.47
CA VAL A 7 -10.31 -10.51 38.82
C VAL A 7 -10.94 -10.91 37.48
N LEU A 8 -12.28 -11.01 37.39
CA LEU A 8 -12.99 -11.29 36.13
C LEU A 8 -12.80 -10.18 35.09
N PHE A 9 -12.85 -8.91 35.53
CA PHE A 9 -12.64 -7.76 34.63
C PHE A 9 -11.20 -7.71 34.10
N PHE A 10 -10.22 -8.02 34.93
CA PHE A 10 -8.81 -8.11 34.54
C PHE A 10 -8.55 -9.25 33.54
N CYS A 11 -9.20 -10.40 33.71
CA CYS A 11 -9.13 -11.52 32.75
C CYS A 11 -9.64 -11.12 31.36
N CYS A 12 -10.75 -10.38 31.26
CA CYS A 12 -11.30 -9.95 29.97
C CYS A 12 -10.37 -9.00 29.21
N ILE A 13 -9.62 -8.15 29.90
CA ILE A 13 -8.67 -7.20 29.29
C ILE A 13 -7.46 -7.96 28.69
N VAL A 14 -6.96 -8.97 29.37
CA VAL A 14 -5.81 -9.77 28.89
C VAL A 14 -6.14 -10.60 27.66
N TYR A 15 -7.35 -11.17 27.56
CA TYR A 15 -7.79 -11.91 26.38
C TYR A 15 -7.95 -11.05 25.14
N SER A 16 -8.35 -9.78 25.28
CA SER A 16 -8.55 -8.87 24.13
C SER A 16 -7.25 -8.45 23.44
N GLN A 17 -6.11 -8.50 24.11
CA GLN A 17 -4.82 -8.10 23.54
C GLN A 17 -4.19 -9.20 22.68
N ASN A 18 -4.46 -10.45 22.96
CA ASN A 18 -3.78 -11.59 22.33
C ASN A 18 -4.24 -11.86 20.88
N GLU A 19 -5.49 -11.52 20.52
CA GLU A 19 -5.99 -11.71 19.15
C GLU A 19 -5.43 -10.70 18.15
N LYS A 20 -5.23 -9.46 18.58
CA LYS A 20 -4.67 -8.41 17.71
C LYS A 20 -3.21 -8.68 17.36
N ASP A 21 -2.43 -9.17 18.31
CA ASP A 21 -1.04 -9.51 18.10
C ASP A 21 -0.90 -10.65 17.08
N LYS A 22 -1.75 -11.67 17.14
CA LYS A 22 -1.73 -12.79 16.20
C LYS A 22 -2.01 -12.35 14.76
N LEU A 23 -3.02 -11.50 14.54
CA LEU A 23 -3.35 -10.98 13.22
C LEU A 23 -2.20 -10.13 12.63
N VAL A 24 -1.56 -9.32 13.45
CA VAL A 24 -0.39 -8.52 13.04
C VAL A 24 0.78 -9.43 12.64
N TYR A 25 1.06 -10.49 13.39
CA TYR A 25 2.10 -11.46 13.05
C TYR A 25 1.78 -12.21 11.75
N GLU A 26 0.54 -12.60 11.53
CA GLU A 26 0.10 -13.24 10.27
C GLU A 26 0.34 -12.31 9.08
N ILE A 27 -0.06 -11.04 9.16
CA ILE A 27 0.17 -10.05 8.10
C ILE A 27 1.68 -9.86 7.83
N ILE A 28 2.51 -9.77 8.88
CA ILE A 28 3.95 -9.59 8.72
C ILE A 28 4.59 -10.84 8.09
N SER A 29 4.14 -12.04 8.46
CA SER A 29 4.69 -13.30 7.94
C SER A 29 4.37 -13.52 6.46
N ASP A 30 3.32 -12.90 5.94
CA ASP A 30 2.93 -12.97 4.53
C ASP A 30 3.73 -12.03 3.62
N ILE A 31 4.54 -11.15 4.20
CA ILE A 31 5.40 -10.25 3.43
C ILE A 31 6.59 -11.01 2.85
N SER A 32 6.66 -11.11 1.52
CA SER A 32 7.78 -11.70 0.81
C SER A 32 8.91 -10.68 0.61
N GLU A 33 10.07 -10.94 1.19
CA GLU A 33 11.26 -10.11 0.99
C GLU A 33 11.73 -10.12 -0.47
N ASP A 34 11.68 -11.27 -1.13
CA ASP A 34 12.10 -11.42 -2.52
C ASP A 34 11.17 -10.64 -3.45
N ARG A 35 9.84 -10.74 -3.28
CA ARG A 35 8.89 -9.94 -4.05
C ARG A 35 9.11 -8.44 -3.83
N LEU A 36 9.32 -8.00 -2.60
CA LEU A 36 9.58 -6.59 -2.30
C LEU A 36 10.84 -6.09 -2.99
N ARG A 37 11.89 -6.90 -3.04
CA ARG A 37 13.14 -6.59 -3.74
C ARG A 37 12.94 -6.47 -5.24
N ASP A 38 12.19 -7.38 -5.85
CA ASP A 38 11.89 -7.39 -7.28
C ASP A 38 11.03 -6.18 -7.68
N ASP A 39 10.04 -5.82 -6.87
CA ASP A 39 9.20 -4.64 -7.07
C ASP A 39 10.04 -3.35 -7.03
N ILE A 40 10.93 -3.22 -6.05
CA ILE A 40 11.85 -2.08 -5.94
C ILE A 40 12.79 -2.04 -7.15
N GLN A 41 13.35 -3.16 -7.57
CA GLN A 41 14.24 -3.22 -8.73
C GLN A 41 13.51 -2.84 -10.01
N THR A 42 12.28 -3.28 -10.19
CA THR A 42 11.43 -2.91 -11.31
C THR A 42 11.17 -1.40 -11.35
N LEU A 43 10.82 -0.80 -10.22
CA LEU A 43 10.61 0.64 -10.10
C LEU A 43 11.89 1.44 -10.38
N VAL A 44 13.05 0.97 -9.93
CA VAL A 44 14.36 1.58 -10.23
C VAL A 44 14.66 1.54 -11.72
N ASN A 45 14.34 0.45 -12.42
CA ASN A 45 14.60 0.26 -13.84
C ASN A 45 13.80 1.24 -14.73
N PHE A 46 12.65 1.76 -14.27
CA PHE A 46 11.93 2.82 -14.99
C PHE A 46 12.67 4.17 -14.99
N GLY A 47 13.67 4.39 -14.14
CA GLY A 47 14.44 5.64 -14.10
C GLY A 47 13.64 6.86 -13.65
N THR A 48 12.76 6.71 -12.68
CA THR A 48 11.81 7.75 -12.21
C THR A 48 12.40 8.80 -11.26
N ARG A 49 13.71 9.01 -11.27
CA ARG A 49 14.42 9.88 -10.31
C ARG A 49 14.08 11.37 -10.43
N HIS A 50 13.41 11.81 -11.48
CA HIS A 50 13.09 13.20 -11.74
C HIS A 50 11.58 13.41 -11.86
N THR A 51 11.05 14.44 -11.18
CA THR A 51 9.60 14.76 -11.17
C THR A 51 9.04 15.06 -12.57
N LEU A 52 9.89 15.51 -13.50
CA LEU A 52 9.56 15.80 -14.91
C LEU A 52 9.98 14.65 -15.84
N SER A 53 10.11 13.43 -15.32
CA SER A 53 10.42 12.27 -16.15
C SER A 53 9.27 11.96 -17.13
N ASP A 54 9.60 11.22 -18.18
CA ASP A 54 8.69 10.89 -19.27
C ASP A 54 7.38 10.28 -18.75
N THR A 55 6.26 10.83 -19.18
CA THR A 55 4.90 10.38 -18.82
C THR A 55 4.25 9.51 -19.91
N VAL A 56 4.83 9.49 -21.13
CA VAL A 56 4.26 8.86 -22.33
C VAL A 56 4.89 7.50 -22.62
N SER A 57 6.20 7.37 -22.43
CA SER A 57 6.94 6.13 -22.71
C SER A 57 6.33 4.91 -22.02
N GLU A 58 6.27 3.79 -22.75
CA GLU A 58 5.79 2.50 -22.23
C GLU A 58 6.80 1.82 -21.29
N THR A 59 8.11 2.13 -21.46
CA THR A 59 9.18 1.39 -20.79
C THR A 59 9.99 2.23 -19.82
N ARG A 60 9.79 3.56 -19.78
CA ARG A 60 10.60 4.48 -18.98
C ARG A 60 9.76 5.58 -18.34
N GLY A 61 10.34 6.17 -17.29
CA GLY A 61 9.79 7.34 -16.64
C GLY A 61 8.58 7.07 -15.76
N ILE A 62 7.99 8.15 -15.28
CA ILE A 62 6.87 8.10 -14.33
C ILE A 62 5.61 7.51 -14.95
N GLY A 63 5.43 7.66 -16.28
CA GLY A 63 4.28 7.10 -16.99
C GLY A 63 4.30 5.58 -16.97
N ALA A 64 5.44 4.97 -17.31
CA ALA A 64 5.62 3.52 -17.28
C ALA A 64 5.46 2.97 -15.84
N ALA A 65 6.09 3.61 -14.85
CA ALA A 65 5.96 3.22 -13.45
C ALA A 65 4.51 3.26 -12.95
N ARG A 66 3.76 4.32 -13.27
CA ARG A 66 2.34 4.44 -12.89
C ARG A 66 1.47 3.33 -13.49
N ARG A 67 1.69 2.97 -14.76
CA ARG A 67 0.94 1.90 -15.42
C ARG A 67 1.28 0.54 -14.83
N TRP A 68 2.56 0.31 -14.54
CA TRP A 68 3.01 -0.92 -13.89
C TRP A 68 2.38 -1.06 -12.50
N ILE A 69 2.46 -0.03 -11.64
CA ILE A 69 1.83 -0.05 -10.29
C ILE A 69 0.33 -0.34 -10.40
N LYS A 70 -0.36 0.33 -11.34
CA LYS A 70 -1.80 0.08 -11.53
C LYS A 70 -2.08 -1.37 -11.86
N LYS A 71 -1.30 -1.96 -12.76
CA LYS A 71 -1.43 -3.37 -13.16
C LYS A 71 -1.19 -4.33 -12.00
N GLU A 72 -0.19 -4.08 -11.15
CA GLU A 72 0.06 -4.88 -9.95
C GLU A 72 -1.14 -4.86 -8.99
N PHE A 73 -1.72 -3.68 -8.75
CA PHE A 73 -2.92 -3.58 -7.92
C PHE A 73 -4.16 -4.21 -8.57
N GLU A 74 -4.32 -4.11 -9.88
CA GLU A 74 -5.41 -4.80 -10.60
C GLU A 74 -5.26 -6.31 -10.48
N GLN A 75 -4.05 -6.85 -10.57
CA GLN A 75 -3.80 -8.28 -10.38
C GLN A 75 -4.12 -8.72 -8.95
N ILE A 76 -3.75 -7.95 -7.93
CA ILE A 76 -4.13 -8.23 -6.53
C ILE A 76 -5.66 -8.20 -6.39
N SER A 77 -6.35 -7.25 -7.06
CA SER A 77 -7.81 -7.20 -7.05
C SER A 77 -8.45 -8.44 -7.68
N ASP A 78 -7.88 -8.93 -8.78
CA ASP A 78 -8.35 -10.15 -9.45
C ASP A 78 -8.17 -11.38 -8.56
N ASP A 79 -7.01 -11.49 -7.88
CA ASP A 79 -6.69 -12.59 -6.97
C ASP A 79 -7.63 -12.65 -5.75
N CYS A 80 -8.16 -11.50 -5.32
CA CYS A 80 -9.12 -11.40 -4.21
C CYS A 80 -10.58 -11.19 -4.65
N TYR A 81 -10.91 -11.55 -5.90
CA TYR A 81 -12.28 -11.45 -6.44
C TYR A 81 -12.89 -10.05 -6.41
N GLY A 82 -12.08 -9.03 -6.73
CA GLY A 82 -12.52 -7.64 -6.79
C GLY A 82 -12.57 -6.91 -5.45
N CYS A 83 -11.72 -7.29 -4.50
CA CYS A 83 -11.66 -6.64 -3.17
C CYS A 83 -11.10 -5.21 -3.20
N LEU A 84 -10.44 -4.80 -4.31
CA LEU A 84 -9.85 -3.48 -4.49
C LEU A 84 -10.45 -2.79 -5.73
N GLU A 85 -10.81 -1.52 -5.59
CA GLU A 85 -11.12 -0.64 -6.71
C GLU A 85 -9.87 0.21 -7.06
N VAL A 86 -9.32 0.03 -8.27
CA VAL A 86 -8.05 0.65 -8.69
C VAL A 86 -8.29 1.73 -9.73
N PHE A 87 -7.98 2.99 -9.41
CA PHE A 87 -8.15 4.12 -10.30
C PHE A 87 -7.03 5.17 -10.18
N TYR A 88 -6.87 6.01 -11.22
CA TYR A 88 -5.96 7.14 -11.14
C TYR A 88 -6.62 8.36 -10.53
N GLN A 89 -5.99 8.95 -9.53
CA GLN A 89 -6.39 10.27 -9.04
C GLN A 89 -5.80 11.34 -9.97
N ASN A 90 -6.67 12.13 -10.61
CA ASN A 90 -6.29 13.23 -11.47
C ASN A 90 -6.59 14.57 -10.83
N ASN A 91 -5.57 15.41 -10.66
CA ASN A 91 -5.71 16.78 -10.17
C ASN A 91 -5.26 17.77 -11.23
N TYR A 92 -6.11 18.74 -11.55
CA TYR A 92 -5.81 19.81 -12.49
C TYR A 92 -5.44 21.09 -11.75
N PHE A 93 -4.19 21.54 -11.92
CA PHE A 93 -3.73 22.82 -11.38
C PHE A 93 -3.78 23.90 -12.46
N LYS A 94 -4.67 24.90 -12.32
CA LYS A 94 -4.60 26.12 -13.12
C LYS A 94 -3.49 27.01 -12.57
N LYS A 95 -2.32 27.04 -13.23
CA LYS A 95 -1.25 27.99 -12.92
C LYS A 95 -1.72 29.37 -13.36
N LYS A 96 -2.07 30.24 -12.40
CA LYS A 96 -2.23 31.67 -12.67
C LYS A 96 -0.83 32.25 -12.90
N LEU A 97 -0.41 32.43 -14.16
CA LEU A 97 0.81 33.20 -14.47
C LEU A 97 0.55 34.62 -14.01
N LYS A 98 1.30 35.10 -13.01
CA LYS A 98 1.40 36.52 -12.74
C LYS A 98 2.23 37.10 -13.88
N GLU A 99 1.62 37.95 -14.73
CA GLU A 99 2.34 38.88 -15.57
C GLU A 99 3.06 39.85 -14.64
N TYR A 100 4.37 39.95 -14.78
CA TYR A 100 5.20 40.98 -14.18
C TYR A 100 5.37 42.09 -15.20
#